data_7c3d993067413fdf680dc95e52c6ed84
#
_entry.id   7c3d993067413fdf680dc95e52c6ed84
#
_cell.length_a   1.000
_cell.length_b   1.000
_cell.length_c   1.000
_cell.angle_alpha   90.00
_cell.angle_beta   90.00
_cell.angle_gamma   90.00
#
_symmetry.space_group_name_H-M   'P 1'
#
loop_
_entity.id
_entity.type
_entity.pdbx_description
1 polymer ?
#
loop_
_entity_poly.entity_id
_entity_poly.type
_entity_poly.pdbx_seq_one_letter_code
_entity_poly.pdbx_strand_id
1 'polypeptide(L)'
;MEKASKVCFEMFEQRLYKDITHVDDRITATKSDGSSVCAFLTLNIKLNTEITQQYLTIMKDLDISHGIILYKDTVTSSAKKIIDIYNESNIDSKIELFLVEELQYNITKHRLQPAKFEKLSAEDNKAFKKTYGINYPIMLVSDKIARFYAFQKGDIIKVYNKNGYITYLFVK
;
A
#
# COMPACT_ATOMS: atom_id res chain seq x y z
N MET A 1 -16.55 8.42 -2.58
CA MET A 1 -15.63 7.84 -3.57
C MET A 1 -14.65 8.88 -4.10
N GLU A 2 -15.08 10.05 -4.58
CA GLU A 2 -14.20 11.07 -5.17
C GLU A 2 -12.98 11.43 -4.32
N LYS A 3 -13.16 11.68 -3.01
CA LYS A 3 -12.04 11.93 -2.10
C LYS A 3 -11.09 10.73 -1.98
N ALA A 4 -11.62 9.53 -1.87
CA ALA A 4 -10.80 8.32 -1.77
C ALA A 4 -10.02 8.05 -3.07
N SER A 5 -10.63 8.27 -4.23
CA SER A 5 -9.96 8.25 -5.54
C SER A 5 -8.77 9.22 -5.57
N LYS A 6 -8.99 10.47 -5.18
CA LYS A 6 -7.92 11.48 -5.11
C LYS A 6 -6.78 11.05 -4.18
N VAL A 7 -7.10 10.50 -3.01
CA VAL A 7 -6.07 10.00 -2.07
C VAL A 7 -5.34 8.78 -2.64
N CYS A 8 -6.01 7.92 -3.41
CA CYS A 8 -5.35 6.85 -4.16
C CYS A 8 -4.33 7.36 -5.16
N PHE A 9 -4.65 8.40 -5.92
CA PHE A 9 -3.69 9.06 -6.82
C PHE A 9 -2.45 9.53 -6.04
N GLU A 10 -2.66 10.28 -4.97
CA GLU A 10 -1.56 10.77 -4.12
C GLU A 10 -0.75 9.62 -3.51
N MET A 11 -1.39 8.52 -3.15
CA MET A 11 -0.73 7.31 -2.65
C MET A 11 0.15 6.67 -3.73
N PHE A 12 -0.35 6.59 -4.97
CA PHE A 12 0.43 6.06 -6.09
C PHE A 12 1.64 6.93 -6.40
N GLU A 13 1.48 8.25 -6.46
CA GLU A 13 2.59 9.18 -6.62
C GLU A 13 3.65 9.01 -5.52
N GLN A 14 3.22 8.92 -4.26
CA GLN A 14 4.13 8.75 -3.12
C GLN A 14 4.79 7.36 -3.06
N ARG A 15 4.18 6.35 -3.67
CA ARG A 15 4.76 5.02 -3.90
C ARG A 15 5.63 4.95 -5.17
N LEU A 16 5.87 6.10 -5.82
CA LEU A 16 6.68 6.25 -7.04
C LEU A 16 6.09 5.57 -8.28
N TYR A 17 4.78 5.40 -8.33
CA TYR A 17 4.09 5.01 -9.55
C TYR A 17 3.93 6.22 -10.48
N LYS A 18 3.92 5.97 -11.79
CA LYS A 18 3.75 6.93 -12.88
C LYS A 18 2.60 6.49 -13.77
N ASP A 19 2.31 7.29 -14.79
CA ASP A 19 1.28 6.99 -15.80
C ASP A 19 -0.07 6.61 -15.16
N ILE A 20 -0.45 7.35 -14.12
CA ILE A 20 -1.67 7.10 -13.36
C ILE A 20 -2.87 7.44 -14.23
N THR A 21 -3.70 6.47 -14.51
CA THR A 21 -4.94 6.61 -15.29
C THR A 21 -6.14 6.17 -14.48
N HIS A 22 -7.27 6.84 -14.70
CA HIS A 22 -8.54 6.49 -14.08
C HIS A 22 -9.56 6.18 -15.18
N VAL A 23 -10.01 4.95 -15.21
CA VAL A 23 -11.01 4.48 -16.16
C VAL A 23 -12.11 3.77 -15.38
N ASP A 24 -13.32 4.30 -15.45
CA ASP A 24 -14.50 3.80 -14.77
C ASP A 24 -14.30 3.66 -13.24
N ASP A 25 -14.27 2.44 -12.74
CA ASP A 25 -14.13 2.08 -11.33
C ASP A 25 -12.69 1.67 -10.97
N ARG A 26 -11.71 1.94 -11.84
CA ARG A 26 -10.32 1.50 -11.67
C ARG A 26 -9.34 2.63 -11.85
N ILE A 27 -8.30 2.63 -11.01
CA ILE A 27 -7.13 3.49 -11.15
C ILE A 27 -5.93 2.58 -11.37
N THR A 28 -5.26 2.73 -12.51
CA THR A 28 -4.06 1.96 -12.85
C THR A 28 -2.83 2.86 -12.91
N ALA A 29 -1.68 2.31 -12.60
CA ALA A 29 -0.40 3.00 -12.69
C ALA A 29 0.75 2.00 -12.84
N THR A 30 1.88 2.49 -13.33
CA THR A 30 3.09 1.68 -13.56
C THR A 30 4.30 2.30 -12.87
N LYS A 31 5.31 1.49 -12.58
CA LYS A 31 6.62 1.94 -12.13
C LYS A 31 7.66 1.80 -13.24
N SER A 32 8.79 2.47 -13.05
CA SER A 32 9.93 2.38 -13.97
C SER A 32 10.56 0.98 -14.05
N ASP A 33 10.33 0.12 -13.06
CA ASP A 33 10.77 -1.28 -13.03
C ASP A 33 9.80 -2.24 -13.76
N GLY A 34 8.72 -1.71 -14.33
CA GLY A 34 7.68 -2.48 -15.01
C GLY A 34 6.56 -3.00 -14.12
N SER A 35 6.67 -2.83 -12.79
CA SER A 35 5.61 -3.25 -11.89
C SER A 35 4.36 -2.37 -12.06
N SER A 36 3.19 -3.01 -12.08
CA SER A 36 1.90 -2.37 -12.31
C SER A 36 1.01 -2.46 -11.06
N VAL A 37 0.16 -1.46 -10.86
CA VAL A 37 -0.84 -1.45 -9.79
C VAL A 37 -2.22 -1.13 -10.35
N CYS A 38 -3.24 -1.73 -9.76
CA CYS A 38 -4.63 -1.36 -10.00
C CYS A 38 -5.38 -1.18 -8.67
N ALA A 39 -6.00 -0.03 -8.49
CA ALA A 39 -6.96 0.16 -7.41
C ALA A 39 -8.38 -0.02 -7.94
N PHE A 40 -9.12 -0.94 -7.34
CA PHE A 40 -10.52 -1.21 -7.62
C PHE A 40 -11.39 -0.40 -6.67
N LEU A 41 -12.18 0.52 -7.22
CA LEU A 41 -13.09 1.39 -6.48
C LEU A 41 -14.45 0.70 -6.37
N THR A 42 -14.55 -0.31 -5.49
CA THR A 42 -15.80 -1.06 -5.43
C THR A 42 -16.97 -0.22 -4.92
N LEU A 43 -18.02 -0.16 -5.71
CA LEU A 43 -19.27 0.52 -5.37
C LEU A 43 -20.16 -0.33 -4.45
N ASN A 44 -19.86 -1.62 -4.34
CA ASN A 44 -20.63 -2.55 -3.52
C ASN A 44 -20.39 -2.31 -2.03
N ILE A 45 -21.44 -2.40 -1.25
CA ILE A 45 -21.38 -2.26 0.21
C ILE A 45 -20.54 -3.38 0.82
N LYS A 46 -20.64 -4.60 0.24
CA LYS A 46 -20.00 -5.81 0.77
C LYS A 46 -19.07 -6.44 -0.26
N LEU A 47 -17.80 -6.58 0.08
CA LEU A 47 -16.86 -7.36 -0.72
C LEU A 47 -17.05 -8.86 -0.44
N ASN A 48 -17.55 -9.58 -1.44
CA ASN A 48 -17.79 -11.02 -1.37
C ASN A 48 -16.77 -11.82 -2.23
N THR A 49 -16.91 -13.13 -2.22
CA THR A 49 -16.05 -14.06 -2.95
C THR A 49 -16.10 -13.84 -4.46
N GLU A 50 -17.30 -13.62 -5.01
CA GLU A 50 -17.50 -13.44 -6.45
C GLU A 50 -16.79 -12.20 -6.97
N ILE A 51 -17.00 -11.05 -6.31
CA ILE A 51 -16.34 -9.78 -6.65
C ILE A 51 -14.82 -9.91 -6.51
N THR A 52 -14.35 -10.58 -5.46
CA THR A 52 -12.91 -10.82 -5.26
C THR A 52 -12.32 -11.63 -6.39
N GLN A 53 -13.00 -12.71 -6.83
CA GLN A 53 -12.55 -13.53 -7.95
C GLN A 53 -12.54 -12.75 -9.28
N GLN A 54 -13.53 -11.89 -9.51
CA GLN A 54 -13.55 -11.01 -10.68
C GLN A 54 -12.33 -10.08 -10.70
N TYR A 55 -11.97 -9.48 -9.57
CA TYR A 55 -10.78 -8.62 -9.48
C TYR A 55 -9.48 -9.40 -9.70
N LEU A 56 -9.38 -10.62 -9.18
CA LEU A 56 -8.23 -11.49 -9.44
C LEU A 56 -8.09 -11.83 -10.93
N THR A 57 -9.22 -12.10 -11.61
CA THR A 57 -9.22 -12.35 -13.06
C THR A 57 -8.75 -11.12 -13.82
N ILE A 58 -9.27 -9.94 -13.50
CA ILE A 58 -8.84 -8.68 -14.12
C ILE A 58 -7.36 -8.42 -13.91
N MET A 59 -6.83 -8.65 -12.69
CA MET A 59 -5.40 -8.51 -12.41
C MET A 59 -4.56 -9.43 -13.27
N LYS A 60 -5.00 -10.68 -13.45
CA LYS A 60 -4.31 -11.67 -14.29
C LYS A 60 -4.35 -11.29 -15.77
N ASP A 61 -5.52 -10.87 -16.27
CA ASP A 61 -5.73 -10.52 -17.69
C ASP A 61 -4.94 -9.27 -18.10
N LEU A 62 -4.74 -8.34 -17.15
CA LEU A 62 -3.99 -7.09 -17.35
C LEU A 62 -2.53 -7.16 -16.87
N ASP A 63 -2.04 -8.34 -16.48
CA ASP A 63 -0.69 -8.54 -15.90
C ASP A 63 -0.36 -7.56 -14.78
N ILE A 64 -1.28 -7.40 -13.84
CA ILE A 64 -1.15 -6.48 -12.70
C ILE A 64 -0.56 -7.23 -11.52
N SER A 65 0.62 -6.78 -11.08
CA SER A 65 1.33 -7.35 -9.94
C SER A 65 0.78 -6.90 -8.58
N HIS A 66 0.16 -5.71 -8.51
CA HIS A 66 -0.30 -5.16 -7.25
C HIS A 66 -1.76 -4.70 -7.34
N GLY A 67 -2.64 -5.33 -6.57
CA GLY A 67 -4.05 -4.96 -6.46
C GLY A 67 -4.34 -4.18 -5.17
N ILE A 68 -5.15 -3.15 -5.26
CA ILE A 68 -5.69 -2.43 -4.11
C ILE A 68 -7.21 -2.44 -4.24
N ILE A 69 -7.90 -3.03 -3.27
CA ILE A 69 -9.36 -3.07 -3.27
C ILE A 69 -9.89 -2.10 -2.21
N LEU A 70 -10.60 -1.07 -2.67
CA LEU A 70 -11.30 -0.15 -1.80
C LEU A 70 -12.72 -0.67 -1.55
N TYR A 71 -13.02 -1.03 -0.32
CA TYR A 71 -14.34 -1.49 0.08
C TYR A 71 -15.01 -0.48 1.01
N LYS A 72 -16.34 -0.46 1.01
CA LYS A 72 -17.13 0.59 1.69
C LYS A 72 -17.55 0.22 3.11
N ASP A 73 -17.86 -1.04 3.36
CA ASP A 73 -18.41 -1.47 4.66
C ASP A 73 -17.73 -2.75 5.16
N THR A 74 -18.01 -3.89 4.57
CA THR A 74 -17.56 -5.19 5.07
C THR A 74 -16.90 -6.05 4.01
N VAL A 75 -15.95 -6.88 4.47
CA VAL A 75 -15.33 -7.96 3.69
C VAL A 75 -15.77 -9.28 4.29
N THR A 76 -16.29 -10.18 3.49
CA THR A 76 -16.67 -11.53 3.98
C THR A 76 -15.44 -12.32 4.38
N SER A 77 -15.56 -13.19 5.38
CA SER A 77 -14.47 -14.06 5.82
C SER A 77 -13.91 -14.92 4.68
N SER A 78 -14.81 -15.38 3.78
CA SER A 78 -14.40 -16.17 2.60
C SER A 78 -13.58 -15.33 1.60
N ALA A 79 -14.01 -14.08 1.33
CA ALA A 79 -13.24 -13.16 0.46
C ALA A 79 -11.88 -12.84 1.05
N LYS A 80 -11.81 -12.56 2.36
CA LYS A 80 -10.56 -12.32 3.05
C LYS A 80 -9.61 -13.51 2.96
N LYS A 81 -10.13 -14.72 3.19
CA LYS A 81 -9.34 -15.96 3.08
C LYS A 81 -8.76 -16.16 1.67
N ILE A 82 -9.53 -15.84 0.61
CA ILE A 82 -9.03 -15.91 -0.77
C ILE A 82 -7.87 -14.96 -0.98
N ILE A 83 -7.99 -13.71 -0.49
CA ILE A 83 -6.93 -12.71 -0.60
C ILE A 83 -5.69 -13.12 0.20
N ASP A 84 -5.85 -13.65 1.40
CA ASP A 84 -4.75 -14.13 2.23
C ASP A 84 -4.00 -15.27 1.52
N ILE A 85 -4.74 -16.27 0.99
CA ILE A 85 -4.16 -17.38 0.20
C ILE A 85 -3.43 -16.84 -1.04
N TYR A 86 -4.03 -15.89 -1.76
CA TYR A 86 -3.40 -15.28 -2.92
C TYR A 86 -2.08 -14.61 -2.57
N ASN A 87 -2.06 -13.82 -1.51
CA ASN A 87 -0.86 -13.13 -1.03
C ASN A 87 0.23 -14.08 -0.52
N GLU A 88 -0.14 -15.22 0.05
CA GLU A 88 0.81 -16.25 0.51
C GLU A 88 1.39 -17.07 -0.66
N SER A 89 0.59 -17.31 -1.69
CA SER A 89 0.97 -18.14 -2.84
C SER A 89 1.77 -17.40 -3.90
N ASN A 90 1.73 -16.07 -3.92
CA ASN A 90 2.36 -15.25 -4.95
C ASN A 90 3.38 -14.29 -4.31
N ILE A 91 4.67 -14.52 -4.57
CA ILE A 91 5.76 -13.70 -4.02
C ILE A 91 5.80 -12.31 -4.64
N ASP A 92 5.54 -12.23 -5.95
CA ASP A 92 5.67 -11.01 -6.74
C ASP A 92 4.35 -10.24 -6.90
N SER A 93 3.24 -10.81 -6.42
CA SER A 93 1.92 -10.20 -6.54
C SER A 93 1.27 -10.05 -5.17
N LYS A 94 0.60 -8.92 -4.96
CA LYS A 94 -0.02 -8.62 -3.67
C LYS A 94 -1.35 -7.91 -3.84
N ILE A 95 -2.28 -8.22 -2.94
CA ILE A 95 -3.54 -7.49 -2.80
C ILE A 95 -3.60 -6.83 -1.43
N GLU A 96 -3.92 -5.54 -1.44
CA GLU A 96 -4.18 -4.76 -0.23
C GLU A 96 -5.66 -4.37 -0.16
N LEU A 97 -6.19 -4.38 1.05
CA LEU A 97 -7.56 -3.96 1.34
C LEU A 97 -7.55 -2.60 2.05
N PHE A 98 -8.30 -1.64 1.55
CA PHE A 98 -8.50 -0.35 2.21
C PHE A 98 -9.99 -0.06 2.37
N LEU A 99 -10.37 0.31 3.58
CA LEU A 99 -11.70 0.87 3.82
C LEU A 99 -11.75 2.28 3.21
N VAL A 100 -12.80 2.59 2.46
CA VAL A 100 -12.97 3.91 1.83
C VAL A 100 -12.81 5.06 2.83
N GLU A 101 -13.21 4.86 4.08
CA GLU A 101 -13.05 5.83 5.17
C GLU A 101 -11.58 6.11 5.52
N GLU A 102 -10.68 5.13 5.36
CA GLU A 102 -9.24 5.31 5.62
C GLU A 102 -8.59 6.25 4.60
N LEU A 103 -9.18 6.38 3.41
CA LEU A 103 -8.69 7.19 2.30
C LEU A 103 -9.52 8.47 2.06
N GLN A 104 -10.26 8.97 3.08
CA GLN A 104 -10.96 10.25 2.96
C GLN A 104 -10.03 11.45 2.99
N TYR A 105 -8.84 11.28 3.52
CA TYR A 105 -7.75 12.27 3.52
C TYR A 105 -6.40 11.57 3.49
N ASN A 106 -5.40 12.25 2.94
CA ASN A 106 -4.04 11.72 2.92
C ASN A 106 -3.40 11.86 4.30
N ILE A 107 -3.25 10.72 4.99
CA ILE A 107 -2.70 10.67 6.35
C ILE A 107 -1.27 11.24 6.42
N THR A 108 -0.49 11.15 5.35
CA THR A 108 0.90 11.65 5.31
C THR A 108 0.97 13.19 5.34
N LYS A 109 -0.11 13.87 4.92
CA LYS A 109 -0.21 15.33 4.93
C LYS A 109 -0.74 15.90 6.26
N HIS A 110 -1.03 15.05 7.24
CA HIS A 110 -1.49 15.51 8.54
C HIS A 110 -0.42 16.37 9.23
N ARG A 111 -0.83 17.45 9.91
CA ARG A 111 0.08 18.43 10.52
C ARG A 111 1.10 17.84 11.50
N LEU A 112 0.76 16.76 12.18
CA LEU A 112 1.62 16.08 13.16
C LEU A 112 2.55 15.03 12.52
N GLN A 113 2.39 14.73 11.23
CA GLN A 113 3.28 13.79 10.55
C GLN A 113 4.64 14.43 10.27
N PRO A 114 5.72 13.62 10.24
CA PRO A 114 7.03 14.02 9.74
C PRO A 114 6.96 14.62 8.33
N ALA A 115 8.03 15.29 7.92
CA ALA A 115 8.11 15.88 6.60
C ALA A 115 8.17 14.83 5.48
N LYS A 116 8.87 13.69 5.73
CA LYS A 116 9.03 12.62 4.74
C LYS A 116 9.31 11.29 5.42
N PHE A 117 8.79 10.22 4.81
CA PHE A 117 9.16 8.82 5.08
C PHE A 117 9.89 8.28 3.86
N GLU A 118 11.00 7.58 4.06
CA GLU A 118 11.79 7.00 3.00
C GLU A 118 12.25 5.60 3.40
N LYS A 119 11.89 4.60 2.59
CA LYS A 119 12.37 3.24 2.78
C LYS A 119 13.83 3.14 2.33
N LEU A 120 14.70 2.56 3.12
CA LEU A 120 16.06 2.24 2.72
C LEU A 120 16.06 1.21 1.59
N SER A 121 17.02 1.31 0.68
CA SER A 121 17.26 0.28 -0.33
C SER A 121 17.55 -1.08 0.32
N ALA A 122 17.44 -2.17 -0.40
CA ALA A 122 17.74 -3.50 0.13
C ALA A 122 19.19 -3.61 0.63
N GLU A 123 20.14 -2.98 -0.08
CA GLU A 123 21.54 -2.94 0.26
C GLU A 123 21.79 -2.09 1.51
N ASP A 124 21.26 -0.87 1.54
CA ASP A 124 21.38 0.04 2.69
C ASP A 124 20.72 -0.54 3.93
N ASN A 125 19.55 -1.19 3.79
CA ASN A 125 18.85 -1.86 4.87
C ASN A 125 19.72 -2.96 5.50
N LYS A 126 20.36 -3.79 4.65
CA LYS A 126 21.27 -4.84 5.11
C LYS A 126 22.52 -4.27 5.79
N ALA A 127 23.15 -3.25 5.19
CA ALA A 127 24.31 -2.57 5.76
C ALA A 127 23.97 -1.89 7.09
N PHE A 128 22.83 -1.21 7.15
CA PHE A 128 22.34 -0.53 8.35
C PHE A 128 22.10 -1.52 9.50
N LYS A 129 21.42 -2.64 9.24
CA LYS A 129 21.22 -3.70 10.24
C LYS A 129 22.52 -4.29 10.76
N LYS A 130 23.50 -4.48 9.87
CA LYS A 130 24.82 -5.01 10.25
C LYS A 130 25.58 -4.04 11.15
N THR A 131 25.50 -2.73 10.89
CA THR A 131 26.26 -1.70 11.61
C THR A 131 25.60 -1.30 12.92
N TYR A 132 24.28 -1.11 12.90
CA TYR A 132 23.53 -0.51 14.00
C TYR A 132 22.54 -1.47 14.68
N GLY A 133 22.37 -2.70 14.16
CA GLY A 133 21.39 -3.68 14.66
C GLY A 133 19.96 -3.34 14.26
N ILE A 134 19.00 -3.83 15.03
CA ILE A 134 17.56 -3.68 14.81
C ILE A 134 16.82 -3.06 16.00
N ASN A 135 17.54 -2.51 16.95
CA ASN A 135 16.98 -2.00 18.20
C ASN A 135 16.52 -0.53 18.04
N TYR A 136 15.56 -0.32 17.14
CA TYR A 136 14.95 0.98 16.84
C TYR A 136 13.48 1.02 17.24
N PRO A 137 12.89 2.21 17.35
CA PRO A 137 11.45 2.33 17.50
C PRO A 137 10.71 1.56 16.42
N ILE A 138 9.65 0.86 16.81
CA ILE A 138 8.92 -0.05 15.95
C ILE A 138 7.76 0.68 15.26
N MET A 139 7.60 0.45 13.96
CA MET A 139 6.40 0.74 13.19
C MET A 139 5.72 -0.60 12.87
N LEU A 140 4.47 -0.76 13.22
CA LEU A 140 3.73 -1.97 12.86
C LEU A 140 3.36 -1.96 11.37
N VAL A 141 3.38 -3.14 10.72
CA VAL A 141 2.87 -3.28 9.34
C VAL A 141 1.42 -2.82 9.22
N SER A 142 0.64 -2.97 10.30
CA SER A 142 -0.75 -2.52 10.38
C SER A 142 -0.91 -1.01 10.57
N ASP A 143 0.17 -0.28 10.85
CA ASP A 143 0.12 1.18 10.98
C ASP A 143 -0.38 1.82 9.68
N LYS A 144 -1.20 2.86 9.79
CA LYS A 144 -1.79 3.54 8.63
C LYS A 144 -0.74 4.11 7.67
N ILE A 145 0.39 4.61 8.20
CA ILE A 145 1.51 5.10 7.39
C ILE A 145 2.22 3.93 6.70
N ALA A 146 2.49 2.85 7.43
CA ALA A 146 3.11 1.65 6.85
C ALA A 146 2.26 1.08 5.71
N ARG A 147 0.95 0.98 5.92
CA ARG A 147 -0.01 0.54 4.89
C ARG A 147 -0.06 1.52 3.71
N PHE A 148 -0.10 2.83 3.99
CA PHE A 148 -0.15 3.86 2.94
C PHE A 148 1.05 3.79 2.00
N TYR A 149 2.26 3.52 2.50
CA TYR A 149 3.49 3.35 1.72
C TYR A 149 3.78 1.91 1.28
N ALA A 150 2.96 0.94 1.68
CA ALA A 150 3.18 -0.50 1.49
C ALA A 150 4.51 -1.00 2.09
N PHE A 151 4.93 -0.46 3.23
CA PHE A 151 6.12 -0.93 3.93
C PHE A 151 5.95 -2.37 4.39
N GLN A 152 7.03 -3.14 4.30
CA GLN A 152 7.04 -4.56 4.60
C GLN A 152 7.77 -4.85 5.92
N LYS A 153 7.42 -5.97 6.53
CA LYS A 153 8.14 -6.47 7.70
C LYS A 153 9.64 -6.59 7.40
N GLY A 154 10.46 -6.02 8.27
CA GLY A 154 11.90 -5.99 8.11
C GLY A 154 12.45 -4.76 7.39
N ASP A 155 11.60 -3.88 6.87
CA ASP A 155 12.05 -2.61 6.32
C ASP A 155 12.59 -1.69 7.41
N ILE A 156 13.58 -0.87 7.04
CA ILE A 156 13.99 0.28 7.84
C ILE A 156 13.55 1.54 7.13
N ILE A 157 12.84 2.38 7.86
CA ILE A 157 12.26 3.62 7.36
C ILE A 157 13.02 4.80 7.95
N LYS A 158 13.62 5.58 7.08
CA LYS A 158 14.24 6.86 7.42
C LYS A 158 13.16 7.93 7.47
N VAL A 159 13.07 8.60 8.60
CA VAL A 159 12.03 9.59 8.88
C VAL A 159 12.67 10.97 9.00
N TYR A 160 12.28 11.87 8.12
CA TYR A 160 12.70 13.26 8.15
C TYR A 160 11.70 14.09 8.95
N ASN A 161 12.06 14.46 10.15
CA ASN A 161 11.22 15.25 11.02
C ASN A 161 11.23 16.74 10.61
N LYS A 162 10.14 17.44 10.84
CA LYS A 162 10.00 18.88 10.50
C LYS A 162 11.00 19.80 11.20
N ASN A 163 11.55 19.35 12.31
CA ASN A 163 12.58 20.06 13.07
C ASN A 163 14.02 19.79 12.58
N GLY A 164 14.18 19.09 11.46
CA GLY A 164 15.46 18.77 10.83
C GLY A 164 16.14 17.49 11.35
N TYR A 165 15.65 16.87 12.40
CA TYR A 165 16.20 15.61 12.88
C TYR A 165 15.76 14.43 12.00
N ILE A 166 16.68 13.47 11.85
CA ILE A 166 16.42 12.20 11.18
C ILE A 166 16.32 11.11 12.24
N THR A 167 15.26 10.32 12.14
CA THR A 167 15.06 9.14 12.96
C THR A 167 14.83 7.91 12.08
N TYR A 168 14.99 6.72 12.66
CA TYR A 168 14.80 5.47 11.95
C TYR A 168 13.74 4.63 12.66
N LEU A 169 12.88 3.97 11.89
CA LEU A 169 11.88 3.04 12.39
C LEU A 169 12.12 1.67 11.78
N PHE A 170 11.93 0.63 12.57
CA PHE A 170 11.96 -0.75 12.12
C PHE A 170 10.55 -1.28 11.95
N VAL A 171 10.20 -1.77 10.75
CA VAL A 171 8.87 -2.31 10.45
C VAL A 171 8.77 -3.77 10.91
N LYS A 172 7.77 -4.04 11.76
CA LYS A 172 7.56 -5.36 12.39
C LYS A 172 6.15 -5.92 12.18
#